data_d2119c3e8d71eb4412c27605add84ffc
#
_entry.id   d2119c3e8d71eb4412c27605add84ffc
#
_cell.length_a   1.000
_cell.length_b   1.000
_cell.length_c   1.000
_cell.angle_alpha   90.00
_cell.angle_beta   90.00
_cell.angle_gamma   90.00
#
_symmetry.space_group_name_H-M   'P 1'
#
loop_
_entity.id
_entity.type
_entity.pdbx_description
1 polymer ?
#
loop_
_entity_poly.entity_id
_entity_poly.type
_entity_poly.pdbx_seq_one_letter_code
_entity_poly.pdbx_strand_id
1 'polypeptide(L)'
;MAHLTAILLGNELVQIIIGPELKEFFVHKTLIRSTCDFFDRAFNGRFKEGIENKMHLPEDDAEVFEIFVNWMYSGHLKGGLREPMLIIYIWIFAQKCQAITLKNCAMNALQDALDNEIIGPFSLSNSEVTHIYEHTAWGDELRVFAIAMLAWEITFGDPEDVANLESTFDDVNGSLEDVLEFIRDFGGMPVADPRVRGGRYDKCAFHEHSTHDELVCVAALNSHRYRNIH
;
A
#
# COMPACT_ATOMS: atom_id res chain seq x y z
N MET A 1 -1.54 -21.20 4.17
CA MET A 1 -2.86 -20.54 4.07
C MET A 1 -3.89 -21.46 4.70
N ALA A 2 -4.53 -21.05 5.80
CA ALA A 2 -5.72 -21.73 6.29
C ALA A 2 -6.82 -21.55 5.24
N HIS A 3 -7.39 -22.63 4.74
CA HIS A 3 -8.62 -22.56 3.95
C HIS A 3 -9.68 -21.87 4.81
N LEU A 4 -10.18 -20.72 4.36
CA LEU A 4 -11.35 -20.08 4.93
C LEU A 4 -12.53 -21.06 4.72
N THR A 5 -12.82 -21.85 5.75
CA THR A 5 -14.02 -22.70 5.74
C THR A 5 -15.22 -21.86 6.13
N ALA A 6 -16.39 -22.14 5.59
CA ALA A 6 -17.64 -21.44 5.92
C ALA A 6 -17.92 -21.39 7.45
N ILE A 7 -17.39 -22.34 8.20
CA ILE A 7 -17.48 -22.42 9.66
C ILE A 7 -16.70 -21.30 10.36
N LEU A 8 -15.57 -20.86 9.77
CA LEU A 8 -14.72 -19.78 10.32
C LEU A 8 -15.30 -18.39 10.04
N LEU A 9 -16.11 -18.23 9.00
CA LEU A 9 -16.69 -16.93 8.62
C LEU A 9 -17.86 -16.53 9.53
N GLY A 10 -18.55 -17.50 10.14
CA GLY A 10 -19.81 -17.23 10.84
C GLY A 10 -20.94 -16.92 9.86
N ASN A 11 -22.09 -16.56 10.39
CA ASN A 11 -23.31 -16.24 9.63
C ASN A 11 -23.77 -14.78 9.82
N GLU A 12 -23.04 -14.00 10.61
CA GLU A 12 -23.36 -12.60 10.87
C GLU A 12 -22.66 -11.69 9.84
N LEU A 13 -23.44 -10.85 9.18
CA LEU A 13 -22.96 -9.86 8.23
C LEU A 13 -23.03 -8.46 8.83
N VAL A 14 -22.13 -7.59 8.39
CA VAL A 14 -22.16 -6.14 8.61
C VAL A 14 -22.33 -5.43 7.27
N GLN A 15 -23.10 -4.33 7.30
CA GLN A 15 -23.26 -3.42 6.16
C GLN A 15 -22.27 -2.29 6.26
N ILE A 16 -21.50 -2.08 5.20
CA ILE A 16 -20.58 -0.95 5.11
C ILE A 16 -20.96 -0.13 3.88
N ILE A 17 -21.19 1.17 4.09
CA ILE A 17 -21.61 2.13 3.07
C ILE A 17 -20.42 3.03 2.78
N ILE A 18 -20.00 3.06 1.52
CA ILE A 18 -18.77 3.73 1.09
C ILE A 18 -19.08 4.87 0.12
N GLY A 19 -18.37 5.97 0.36
CA GLY A 19 -18.30 7.10 -0.56
C GLY A 19 -19.59 7.92 -0.67
N PRO A 20 -19.54 8.96 -1.50
CA PRO A 20 -20.68 9.85 -1.74
C PRO A 20 -21.84 9.16 -2.50
N GLU A 21 -21.53 8.11 -3.27
CA GLU A 21 -22.53 7.32 -4.00
C GLU A 21 -23.23 6.30 -3.13
N LEU A 22 -22.86 6.19 -1.84
CA LEU A 22 -23.46 5.29 -0.87
C LEU A 22 -23.42 3.81 -1.31
N LYS A 23 -22.31 3.37 -1.93
CA LYS A 23 -22.14 1.98 -2.37
C LYS A 23 -22.15 1.04 -1.16
N GLU A 24 -23.02 0.05 -1.18
CA GLU A 24 -23.24 -0.88 -0.07
C GLU A 24 -22.42 -2.15 -0.25
N PHE A 25 -21.76 -2.58 0.83
CA PHE A 25 -21.05 -3.85 0.91
C PHE A 25 -21.55 -4.64 2.11
N PHE A 26 -21.77 -5.94 1.91
CA PHE A 26 -22.14 -6.88 2.99
C PHE A 26 -21.00 -7.87 3.16
N VAL A 27 -20.34 -7.84 4.32
CA VAL A 27 -19.17 -8.65 4.62
C VAL A 27 -19.35 -9.42 5.92
N HIS A 28 -18.70 -10.59 6.04
CA HIS A 28 -18.77 -11.38 7.27
C HIS A 28 -18.13 -10.62 8.42
N LYS A 29 -18.90 -10.41 9.50
CA LYS A 29 -18.46 -9.66 10.68
C LYS A 29 -17.20 -10.25 11.32
N THR A 30 -17.15 -11.56 11.45
CA THR A 30 -15.97 -12.25 12.00
C THR A 30 -14.72 -12.00 11.16
N LEU A 31 -14.87 -12.07 9.84
CA LEU A 31 -13.74 -11.89 8.92
C LEU A 31 -13.19 -10.46 8.95
N ILE A 32 -14.04 -9.44 8.78
CA ILE A 32 -13.58 -8.06 8.74
C ILE A 32 -12.99 -7.63 10.10
N ARG A 33 -13.52 -8.09 11.22
CA ARG A 33 -12.96 -7.85 12.55
C ARG A 33 -11.58 -8.48 12.73
N SER A 34 -11.37 -9.68 12.20
CA SER A 34 -10.08 -10.36 12.29
C SER A 34 -9.02 -9.81 11.33
N THR A 35 -9.41 -8.95 10.39
CA THR A 35 -8.53 -8.42 9.35
C THR A 35 -7.73 -7.22 9.84
N CYS A 36 -8.35 -6.34 10.61
CA CYS A 36 -7.68 -5.15 11.13
C CYS A 36 -8.38 -4.56 12.36
N ASP A 37 -7.58 -3.89 13.17
CA ASP A 37 -8.00 -3.30 14.45
C ASP A 37 -9.10 -2.25 14.30
N PHE A 38 -9.11 -1.48 13.22
CA PHE A 38 -10.11 -0.45 12.98
C PHE A 38 -11.54 -1.05 12.99
N PHE A 39 -11.76 -2.09 12.20
CA PHE A 39 -13.08 -2.75 12.15
C PHE A 39 -13.35 -3.60 13.37
N ASP A 40 -12.33 -4.18 14.01
CA ASP A 40 -12.55 -4.89 15.27
C ASP A 40 -13.08 -3.95 16.34
N ARG A 41 -12.46 -2.79 16.54
CA ARG A 41 -12.96 -1.79 17.51
C ARG A 41 -14.35 -1.31 17.19
N ALA A 42 -14.68 -1.08 15.92
CA ALA A 42 -15.98 -0.60 15.51
C ALA A 42 -17.10 -1.63 15.75
N PHE A 43 -16.86 -2.89 15.42
CA PHE A 43 -17.92 -3.92 15.46
C PHE A 43 -17.89 -4.81 16.71
N ASN A 44 -16.85 -4.75 17.54
CA ASN A 44 -16.74 -5.51 18.78
C ASN A 44 -17.30 -4.77 20.00
N GLY A 45 -17.52 -3.46 19.89
CA GLY A 45 -17.83 -2.61 21.00
C GLY A 45 -19.32 -2.36 21.19
N ARG A 46 -19.60 -1.46 22.18
CA ARG A 46 -20.94 -0.92 22.43
C ARG A 46 -21.22 0.35 21.60
N PHE A 47 -20.40 0.58 20.57
CA PHE A 47 -20.60 1.68 19.64
C PHE A 47 -21.81 1.40 18.75
N LYS A 48 -22.32 2.46 18.14
CA LYS A 48 -23.49 2.40 17.26
C LYS A 48 -23.28 1.38 16.13
N GLU A 49 -22.11 1.39 15.54
CA GLU A 49 -21.71 0.49 14.45
C GLU A 49 -21.81 -0.99 14.85
N GLY A 50 -21.36 -1.31 16.07
CA GLY A 50 -21.43 -2.68 16.60
C GLY A 50 -22.84 -3.13 16.96
N ILE A 51 -23.72 -2.22 17.38
CA ILE A 51 -25.13 -2.49 17.73
C ILE A 51 -25.96 -2.65 16.44
N GLU A 52 -25.79 -1.75 15.48
CA GLU A 52 -26.56 -1.72 14.23
C GLU A 52 -25.97 -2.66 13.16
N ASN A 53 -24.78 -3.20 13.36
CA ASN A 53 -24.00 -3.93 12.34
C ASN A 53 -23.87 -3.13 11.05
N LYS A 54 -23.68 -1.82 11.18
CA LYS A 54 -23.66 -0.88 10.07
C LYS A 54 -22.62 0.22 10.29
N MET A 55 -21.84 0.52 9.25
CA MET A 55 -20.86 1.58 9.25
C MET A 55 -20.97 2.41 7.97
N HIS A 56 -20.69 3.70 8.08
CA HIS A 56 -20.63 4.61 6.93
C HIS A 56 -19.24 5.25 6.85
N LEU A 57 -18.61 5.14 5.70
CA LEU A 57 -17.29 5.69 5.36
C LEU A 57 -17.44 6.61 4.14
N PRO A 58 -17.93 7.84 4.34
CA PRO A 58 -18.34 8.72 3.24
C PRO A 58 -17.18 9.29 2.42
N GLU A 59 -15.98 9.33 2.99
CA GLU A 59 -14.77 9.89 2.38
C GLU A 59 -13.90 8.84 1.68
N ASP A 60 -14.25 7.56 1.84
CA ASP A 60 -13.47 6.46 1.26
C ASP A 60 -13.92 6.13 -0.15
N ASP A 61 -12.97 5.64 -0.96
CA ASP A 61 -13.22 5.22 -2.32
C ASP A 61 -13.83 3.81 -2.38
N ALA A 62 -14.89 3.65 -3.16
CA ALA A 62 -15.62 2.40 -3.26
C ALA A 62 -14.87 1.32 -4.06
N GLU A 63 -14.02 1.69 -5.00
CA GLU A 63 -13.18 0.75 -5.75
C GLU A 63 -12.07 0.20 -4.84
N VAL A 64 -11.41 1.08 -4.08
CA VAL A 64 -10.40 0.70 -3.10
C VAL A 64 -10.99 -0.25 -2.05
N PHE A 65 -12.21 0.05 -1.55
CA PHE A 65 -12.89 -0.82 -0.60
C PHE A 65 -13.28 -2.17 -1.22
N GLU A 66 -13.68 -2.21 -2.48
CA GLU A 66 -13.96 -3.46 -3.19
C GLU A 66 -12.70 -4.33 -3.31
N ILE A 67 -11.55 -3.72 -3.61
CA ILE A 67 -10.26 -4.41 -3.67
C ILE A 67 -9.89 -4.95 -2.27
N PHE A 68 -10.08 -4.16 -1.22
CA PHE A 68 -9.88 -4.59 0.17
C PHE A 68 -10.74 -5.81 0.52
N VAL A 69 -12.05 -5.78 0.19
CA VAL A 69 -12.95 -6.91 0.42
C VAL A 69 -12.47 -8.15 -0.34
N ASN A 70 -12.13 -8.01 -1.62
CA ASN A 70 -11.62 -9.13 -2.41
C ASN A 70 -10.33 -9.72 -1.81
N TRP A 71 -9.40 -8.85 -1.36
CA TRP A 71 -8.17 -9.28 -0.68
C TRP A 71 -8.48 -10.00 0.64
N MET A 72 -9.39 -9.48 1.43
CA MET A 72 -9.79 -10.06 2.72
C MET A 72 -10.31 -11.50 2.57
N TYR A 73 -11.06 -11.79 1.50
CA TYR A 73 -11.57 -13.14 1.23
C TYR A 73 -10.56 -14.06 0.55
N SER A 74 -9.70 -13.54 -0.31
CA SER A 74 -8.77 -14.33 -1.10
C SER A 74 -7.39 -14.50 -0.45
N GLY A 75 -7.00 -13.57 0.42
CA GLY A 75 -5.67 -13.49 1.04
C GLY A 75 -4.58 -12.94 0.11
N HIS A 76 -4.95 -12.43 -1.08
CA HIS A 76 -4.01 -11.83 -2.03
C HIS A 76 -4.67 -10.71 -2.84
N LEU A 77 -3.90 -9.71 -3.23
CA LEU A 77 -4.34 -8.75 -4.22
C LEU A 77 -4.45 -9.46 -5.58
N LYS A 78 -5.52 -9.15 -6.33
CA LYS A 78 -5.66 -9.70 -7.69
C LYS A 78 -4.44 -9.28 -8.51
N GLY A 79 -3.85 -10.24 -9.22
CA GLY A 79 -2.74 -9.97 -10.12
C GLY A 79 -3.16 -8.97 -11.21
N GLY A 80 -2.22 -8.07 -11.57
CA GLY A 80 -2.43 -7.11 -12.65
C GLY A 80 -2.89 -5.72 -12.22
N LEU A 81 -2.82 -5.38 -10.93
CA LEU A 81 -2.84 -3.98 -10.52
C LEU A 81 -1.62 -3.29 -11.13
N ARG A 82 -1.85 -2.32 -12.02
CA ARG A 82 -0.79 -1.64 -12.80
C ARG A 82 -0.82 -0.13 -12.67
N GLU A 83 -1.88 0.41 -12.10
CA GLU A 83 -2.05 1.84 -11.89
C GLU A 83 -1.43 2.22 -10.54
N PRO A 84 -0.28 2.90 -10.51
CA PRO A 84 0.40 3.24 -9.26
C PRO A 84 -0.51 4.03 -8.32
N MET A 85 -1.28 5.00 -8.84
CA MET A 85 -2.19 5.80 -8.02
C MET A 85 -3.23 4.95 -7.28
N LEU A 86 -3.85 3.97 -7.94
CA LEU A 86 -4.80 3.06 -7.29
C LEU A 86 -4.13 2.23 -6.20
N ILE A 87 -2.90 1.76 -6.45
CA ILE A 87 -2.14 0.99 -5.46
C ILE A 87 -1.76 1.86 -4.26
N ILE A 88 -1.43 3.13 -4.48
CA ILE A 88 -1.17 4.12 -3.44
C ILE A 88 -2.44 4.33 -2.59
N TYR A 89 -3.62 4.47 -3.18
CA TYR A 89 -4.89 4.55 -2.45
C TYR A 89 -5.13 3.30 -1.59
N ILE A 90 -4.84 2.11 -2.11
CA ILE A 90 -4.96 0.86 -1.34
C ILE A 90 -4.01 0.87 -0.14
N TRP A 91 -2.78 1.34 -0.31
CA TRP A 91 -1.80 1.43 0.78
C TRP A 91 -2.28 2.41 1.86
N ILE A 92 -2.75 3.60 1.48
CA ILE A 92 -3.26 4.63 2.39
C ILE A 92 -4.49 4.13 3.15
N PHE A 93 -5.41 3.45 2.45
CA PHE A 93 -6.56 2.81 3.10
C PHE A 93 -6.13 1.72 4.10
N ALA A 94 -5.14 0.90 3.74
CA ALA A 94 -4.59 -0.13 4.62
C ALA A 94 -3.93 0.48 5.87
N GLN A 95 -3.24 1.61 5.74
CA GLN A 95 -2.67 2.38 6.84
C GLN A 95 -3.77 2.90 7.77
N LYS A 96 -4.82 3.52 7.22
CA LYS A 96 -6.00 3.99 7.96
C LYS A 96 -6.65 2.86 8.77
N CYS A 97 -6.77 1.70 8.17
CA CYS A 97 -7.38 0.51 8.79
C CYS A 97 -6.43 -0.25 9.72
N GLN A 98 -5.14 0.09 9.75
CA GLN A 98 -4.09 -0.66 10.44
C GLN A 98 -3.98 -2.12 9.93
N ALA A 99 -4.18 -2.32 8.63
CA ALA A 99 -4.11 -3.61 7.95
C ALA A 99 -2.69 -3.85 7.40
N ILE A 100 -1.71 -4.11 8.29
CA ILE A 100 -0.27 -4.22 7.98
C ILE A 100 -0.02 -5.18 6.81
N THR A 101 -0.68 -6.33 6.78
CA THR A 101 -0.49 -7.32 5.71
C THR A 101 -0.93 -6.78 4.35
N LEU A 102 -2.06 -6.06 4.28
CA LEU A 102 -2.50 -5.42 3.03
C LEU A 102 -1.56 -4.29 2.62
N LYS A 103 -1.09 -3.49 3.59
CA LYS A 103 -0.12 -2.41 3.36
C LYS A 103 1.15 -2.95 2.68
N ASN A 104 1.71 -4.04 3.21
CA ASN A 104 2.88 -4.70 2.63
C ASN A 104 2.59 -5.36 1.26
N CYS A 105 1.37 -5.91 1.07
CA CYS A 105 0.95 -6.41 -0.24
C CYS A 105 0.83 -5.28 -1.29
N ALA A 106 0.29 -4.13 -0.90
CA ALA A 106 0.20 -2.95 -1.76
C ALA A 106 1.59 -2.41 -2.13
N MET A 107 2.53 -2.36 -1.18
CA MET A 107 3.92 -1.97 -1.46
C MET A 107 4.57 -2.88 -2.50
N ASN A 108 4.42 -4.20 -2.35
CA ASN A 108 4.93 -5.15 -3.35
C ASN A 108 4.28 -4.94 -4.72
N ALA A 109 2.97 -4.69 -4.76
CA ALA A 109 2.27 -4.43 -6.02
C ALA A 109 2.75 -3.13 -6.68
N LEU A 110 3.05 -2.09 -5.89
CA LEU A 110 3.59 -0.83 -6.39
C LEU A 110 4.98 -1.02 -7.00
N GLN A 111 5.87 -1.74 -6.29
CA GLN A 111 7.19 -2.07 -6.83
C GLN A 111 7.10 -2.87 -8.13
N ASP A 112 6.21 -3.89 -8.20
CA ASP A 112 6.00 -4.69 -9.40
C ASP A 112 5.38 -3.86 -10.56
N ALA A 113 4.51 -2.90 -10.26
CA ALA A 113 3.92 -2.02 -11.27
C ALA A 113 4.95 -1.09 -11.90
N LEU A 114 5.88 -0.57 -11.08
CA LEU A 114 6.95 0.34 -11.53
C LEU A 114 8.16 -0.40 -12.15
N ASP A 115 8.38 -1.69 -11.84
CA ASP A 115 9.46 -2.52 -12.40
C ASP A 115 9.08 -3.13 -13.78
N ASN A 116 7.88 -2.85 -14.28
CA ASN A 116 7.40 -3.46 -15.52
C ASN A 116 7.90 -2.70 -16.75
N GLU A 117 9.02 -3.13 -17.33
CA GLU A 117 9.69 -2.54 -18.49
C GLU A 117 8.81 -2.41 -19.75
N ILE A 118 7.66 -3.08 -19.82
CA ILE A 118 6.85 -3.17 -21.06
C ILE A 118 5.72 -2.14 -21.11
N ILE A 119 5.18 -1.69 -19.98
CA ILE A 119 3.87 -0.98 -19.96
C ILE A 119 3.81 0.19 -18.97
N GLY A 120 4.73 0.32 -18.02
CA GLY A 120 4.62 1.28 -16.91
C GLY A 120 5.55 2.48 -17.02
N PRO A 121 5.18 3.58 -16.39
CA PRO A 121 6.14 4.63 -16.09
C PRO A 121 7.21 4.04 -15.16
N PHE A 122 8.46 4.27 -15.50
CA PHE A 122 9.60 3.82 -14.67
C PHE A 122 9.69 4.60 -13.35
N SER A 123 8.82 5.61 -13.16
CA SER A 123 8.86 6.56 -12.06
C SER A 123 7.47 6.87 -11.52
N LEU A 124 7.43 7.49 -10.34
CA LEU A 124 6.21 8.09 -9.81
C LEU A 124 5.97 9.44 -10.48
N SER A 125 4.73 9.67 -10.93
CA SER A 125 4.32 10.98 -11.44
C SER A 125 4.27 12.03 -10.33
N ASN A 126 4.31 13.32 -10.70
CA ASN A 126 4.15 14.43 -9.75
C ASN A 126 2.87 14.28 -8.91
N SER A 127 1.75 13.91 -9.53
CA SER A 127 0.47 13.71 -8.80
C SER A 127 0.53 12.58 -7.78
N GLU A 128 1.25 11.50 -8.07
CA GLU A 128 1.44 10.39 -7.13
C GLU A 128 2.33 10.78 -5.96
N VAL A 129 3.43 11.49 -6.22
CA VAL A 129 4.32 12.01 -5.16
C VAL A 129 3.56 13.01 -4.29
N THR A 130 2.82 13.95 -4.89
CA THR A 130 2.00 14.91 -4.15
C THR A 130 1.02 14.19 -3.23
N HIS A 131 0.29 13.21 -3.78
CA HIS A 131 -0.70 12.46 -2.99
C HIS A 131 -0.07 11.66 -1.85
N ILE A 132 1.09 11.05 -2.07
CA ILE A 132 1.84 10.38 -1.02
C ILE A 132 2.20 11.36 0.10
N TYR A 133 2.73 12.54 -0.25
CA TYR A 133 3.16 13.53 0.73
C TYR A 133 2.00 14.12 1.55
N GLU A 134 0.83 14.28 0.94
CA GLU A 134 -0.38 14.76 1.61
C GLU A 134 -0.97 13.76 2.61
N HIS A 135 -0.78 12.45 2.38
CA HIS A 135 -1.48 11.40 3.14
C HIS A 135 -0.56 10.51 3.98
N THR A 136 0.75 10.79 3.99
CA THR A 136 1.73 10.04 4.78
C THR A 136 2.55 10.96 5.68
N ALA A 137 3.00 10.43 6.82
CA ALA A 137 3.92 11.11 7.70
C ALA A 137 5.38 10.83 7.29
N TRP A 138 6.30 11.65 7.81
CA TRP A 138 7.73 11.37 7.70
C TRP A 138 8.04 10.03 8.37
N GLY A 139 8.74 9.14 7.63
CA GLY A 139 9.08 7.80 8.10
C GLY A 139 8.08 6.71 7.75
N ASP A 140 6.90 7.05 7.21
CA ASP A 140 5.99 6.03 6.65
C ASP A 140 6.66 5.35 5.44
N GLU A 141 6.52 4.04 5.31
CA GLU A 141 7.24 3.23 4.34
C GLU A 141 6.93 3.65 2.89
N LEU A 142 5.70 4.11 2.60
CA LEU A 142 5.33 4.61 1.29
C LEU A 142 6.05 5.93 0.96
N ARG A 143 6.19 6.82 1.95
CA ARG A 143 6.94 8.07 1.79
C ARG A 143 8.43 7.80 1.61
N VAL A 144 9.00 6.89 2.40
CA VAL A 144 10.40 6.46 2.26
C VAL A 144 10.65 5.84 0.88
N PHE A 145 9.71 5.04 0.38
CA PHE A 145 9.79 4.48 -0.97
C PHE A 145 9.76 5.58 -2.05
N ALA A 146 8.86 6.57 -1.94
CA ALA A 146 8.81 7.70 -2.89
C ALA A 146 10.11 8.51 -2.87
N ILE A 147 10.67 8.80 -1.69
CA ILE A 147 11.97 9.48 -1.55
C ILE A 147 13.08 8.67 -2.23
N ALA A 148 13.11 7.36 -2.01
CA ALA A 148 14.10 6.47 -2.63
C ALA A 148 13.97 6.43 -4.16
N MET A 149 12.74 6.48 -4.70
CA MET A 149 12.48 6.57 -6.15
C MET A 149 13.03 7.87 -6.73
N LEU A 150 12.69 9.01 -6.12
CA LEU A 150 13.19 10.33 -6.56
C LEU A 150 14.72 10.41 -6.49
N ALA A 151 15.32 9.89 -5.42
CA ALA A 151 16.77 9.84 -5.27
C ALA A 151 17.44 8.96 -6.33
N TRP A 152 16.81 7.84 -6.69
CA TRP A 152 17.31 6.96 -7.74
C TRP A 152 17.22 7.63 -9.11
N GLU A 153 16.14 8.32 -9.42
CA GLU A 153 15.97 9.07 -10.67
C GLU A 153 16.99 10.20 -10.83
N ILE A 154 17.24 10.97 -9.79
CA ILE A 154 18.30 12.01 -9.82
C ILE A 154 19.66 11.39 -10.14
N THR A 155 19.91 10.16 -9.67
CA THR A 155 21.22 9.52 -9.79
C THR A 155 21.41 8.79 -11.13
N PHE A 156 20.34 8.19 -11.67
CA PHE A 156 20.40 7.28 -12.81
C PHE A 156 19.39 7.57 -13.93
N GLY A 157 18.44 8.50 -13.72
CA GLY A 157 17.46 8.88 -14.72
C GLY A 157 18.11 9.62 -15.91
N ASP A 158 17.43 9.58 -17.04
CA ASP A 158 17.82 10.39 -18.20
C ASP A 158 17.64 11.89 -17.92
N PRO A 159 18.38 12.78 -18.59
CA PRO A 159 18.25 14.22 -18.37
C PRO A 159 16.83 14.79 -18.53
N GLU A 160 16.01 14.17 -19.38
CA GLU A 160 14.60 14.57 -19.55
C GLU A 160 13.74 14.18 -18.33
N ASP A 161 14.01 13.02 -17.74
CA ASP A 161 13.31 12.55 -16.53
C ASP A 161 13.69 13.44 -15.33
N VAL A 162 14.99 13.72 -15.18
CA VAL A 162 15.47 14.62 -14.12
C VAL A 162 14.87 16.04 -14.25
N ALA A 163 14.69 16.56 -15.47
CA ALA A 163 14.05 17.86 -15.69
C ALA A 163 12.58 17.86 -15.25
N ASN A 164 11.88 16.72 -15.35
CA ASN A 164 10.50 16.60 -14.90
C ASN A 164 10.37 16.62 -13.35
N LEU A 165 11.43 16.29 -12.62
CA LEU A 165 11.45 16.34 -11.15
C LEU A 165 11.43 17.77 -10.60
N GLU A 166 11.86 18.78 -11.40
CA GLU A 166 11.83 20.18 -10.97
C GLU A 166 10.42 20.59 -10.55
N SER A 167 9.40 20.23 -11.35
CA SER A 167 8.01 20.52 -11.00
C SER A 167 7.55 19.79 -9.73
N THR A 168 8.03 18.57 -9.51
CA THR A 168 7.72 17.81 -8.29
C THR A 168 8.29 18.47 -7.05
N PHE A 169 9.53 18.95 -7.12
CA PHE A 169 10.18 19.65 -6.01
C PHE A 169 9.59 21.03 -5.74
N ASP A 170 9.06 21.70 -6.75
CA ASP A 170 8.37 22.97 -6.60
C ASP A 170 6.97 22.80 -5.99
N ASP A 171 6.25 21.76 -6.39
CA ASP A 171 4.87 21.50 -5.96
C ASP A 171 4.79 20.80 -4.60
N VAL A 172 5.76 19.95 -4.28
CA VAL A 172 5.77 19.12 -3.06
C VAL A 172 6.77 19.65 -2.05
N ASN A 173 6.27 20.45 -1.13
CA ASN A 173 7.11 21.11 -0.11
C ASN A 173 7.87 20.09 0.76
N GLY A 174 9.18 20.29 0.89
CA GLY A 174 10.08 19.45 1.67
C GLY A 174 10.58 18.20 0.95
N SER A 175 10.12 17.90 -0.26
CA SER A 175 10.53 16.70 -0.98
C SER A 175 12.00 16.73 -1.42
N LEU A 176 12.51 17.90 -1.80
CA LEU A 176 13.92 18.06 -2.15
C LEU A 176 14.83 17.85 -0.95
N GLU A 177 14.49 18.43 0.20
CA GLU A 177 15.22 18.26 1.45
C GLU A 177 15.26 16.79 1.88
N ASP A 178 14.12 16.11 1.84
CA ASP A 178 14.01 14.68 2.17
C ASP A 178 14.91 13.83 1.27
N VAL A 179 14.93 14.11 -0.05
CA VAL A 179 15.76 13.40 -1.03
C VAL A 179 17.26 13.67 -0.81
N LEU A 180 17.65 14.92 -0.56
CA LEU A 180 19.06 15.28 -0.29
C LEU A 180 19.53 14.62 1.02
N GLU A 181 18.71 14.56 2.04
CA GLU A 181 19.01 13.86 3.29
C GLU A 181 19.21 12.36 3.04
N PHE A 182 18.31 11.74 2.30
CA PHE A 182 18.37 10.34 1.93
C PHE A 182 19.66 10.00 1.16
N ILE A 183 20.02 10.79 0.14
CA ILE A 183 21.27 10.60 -0.63
C ILE A 183 22.50 10.74 0.27
N ARG A 184 22.50 11.71 1.18
CA ARG A 184 23.60 11.92 2.15
C ARG A 184 23.80 10.69 3.04
N ASP A 185 22.71 10.06 3.49
CA ASP A 185 22.77 8.90 4.37
C ASP A 185 23.30 7.65 3.68
N PHE A 186 23.26 7.60 2.34
CA PHE A 186 23.96 6.57 1.56
C PHE A 186 25.52 6.71 1.58
N GLY A 187 26.05 7.80 2.17
CA GLY A 187 27.50 7.95 2.41
C GLY A 187 28.35 7.95 1.15
N GLY A 188 27.83 8.46 0.01
CA GLY A 188 28.52 8.50 -1.29
C GLY A 188 28.47 7.17 -2.07
N MET A 189 27.75 6.18 -1.60
CA MET A 189 27.46 4.97 -2.38
C MET A 189 26.28 5.26 -3.35
N PRO A 190 26.26 4.64 -4.55
CA PRO A 190 25.13 4.81 -5.45
C PRO A 190 23.82 4.39 -4.79
N VAL A 191 22.78 5.20 -4.96
CA VAL A 191 21.40 4.85 -4.54
C VAL A 191 21.00 3.56 -5.27
N ALA A 192 20.45 2.60 -4.54
CA ALA A 192 19.96 1.37 -5.14
C ALA A 192 18.58 1.60 -5.78
N ASP A 193 18.25 0.80 -6.78
CA ASP A 193 16.91 0.81 -7.36
C ASP A 193 15.87 0.29 -6.35
N PRO A 194 14.92 1.12 -5.90
CA PRO A 194 13.96 0.73 -4.87
C PRO A 194 12.87 -0.23 -5.37
N ARG A 195 12.74 -0.41 -6.70
CA ARG A 195 11.82 -1.37 -7.32
C ARG A 195 12.33 -2.80 -7.17
N VAL A 196 13.65 -2.98 -7.08
CA VAL A 196 14.30 -4.29 -7.03
C VAL A 196 14.33 -4.84 -5.61
N ARG A 197 13.48 -5.81 -5.34
CA ARG A 197 13.46 -6.50 -4.04
C ARG A 197 14.60 -7.50 -3.92
N GLY A 198 15.36 -7.41 -2.83
CA GLY A 198 16.48 -8.31 -2.54
C GLY A 198 17.79 -7.96 -3.25
N GLY A 199 17.91 -6.72 -3.72
CA GLY A 199 19.15 -6.11 -4.15
C GLY A 199 19.94 -5.55 -2.96
N ARG A 200 20.28 -4.26 -3.00
CA ARG A 200 20.88 -3.53 -1.87
C ARG A 200 19.86 -3.25 -0.75
N TYR A 201 18.57 -3.07 -1.13
CA TYR A 201 17.50 -3.05 -0.15
C TYR A 201 17.17 -4.48 0.28
N ASP A 202 16.95 -4.68 1.56
CA ASP A 202 16.33 -5.90 2.05
C ASP A 202 14.99 -6.10 1.33
N LYS A 203 14.56 -7.35 1.20
CA LYS A 203 13.27 -7.71 0.61
C LYS A 203 12.08 -7.00 1.26
N CYS A 204 12.26 -6.57 2.49
CA CYS A 204 11.26 -5.91 3.31
C CYS A 204 11.62 -4.46 3.64
N ALA A 205 12.53 -3.81 2.91
CA ALA A 205 13.01 -2.46 3.22
C ALA A 205 11.87 -1.42 3.31
N PHE A 206 10.77 -1.66 2.59
CA PHE A 206 9.59 -0.79 2.58
C PHE A 206 8.35 -1.48 3.16
N HIS A 207 8.55 -2.46 4.04
CA HIS A 207 7.46 -3.15 4.74
C HIS A 207 7.45 -2.75 6.21
N GLU A 208 6.25 -2.62 6.76
CA GLU A 208 6.05 -2.54 8.21
C GLU A 208 6.07 -3.94 8.82
N HIS A 209 6.85 -4.12 9.89
CA HIS A 209 6.90 -5.34 10.67
C HIS A 209 6.68 -5.04 12.14
N SER A 210 5.84 -5.83 12.81
CA SER A 210 5.83 -5.88 14.25
C SER A 210 7.11 -6.58 14.74
N THR A 211 7.67 -6.17 15.86
CA THR A 211 8.96 -6.59 16.41
C THR A 211 9.17 -8.10 16.58
N HIS A 212 8.18 -8.94 16.27
CA HIS A 212 8.21 -10.40 16.37
C HIS A 212 8.17 -11.15 15.03
N ASP A 213 7.83 -10.46 13.91
CA ASP A 213 7.55 -11.13 12.62
C ASP A 213 8.62 -10.90 11.54
N GLU A 214 9.82 -10.44 11.91
CA GLU A 214 10.93 -10.23 10.94
C GLU A 214 11.32 -11.50 10.17
N LEU A 215 11.01 -12.67 10.70
CA LEU A 215 11.43 -13.96 10.12
C LEU A 215 10.54 -14.49 9.01
N VAL A 216 9.28 -14.04 8.91
CA VAL A 216 8.34 -14.52 7.87
C VAL A 216 7.41 -13.40 7.39
N CYS A 217 7.88 -12.55 6.52
CA CYS A 217 6.99 -11.60 5.85
C CYS A 217 6.07 -12.32 4.86
N VAL A 218 4.78 -12.44 5.20
CA VAL A 218 3.77 -13.12 4.36
C VAL A 218 3.66 -12.47 2.98
N ALA A 219 3.82 -11.15 2.89
CA ALA A 219 3.83 -10.42 1.62
C ALA A 219 5.04 -10.80 0.75
N ALA A 220 6.22 -10.98 1.33
CA ALA A 220 7.41 -11.42 0.63
C ALA A 220 7.30 -12.88 0.11
N LEU A 221 6.60 -13.75 0.86
CA LEU A 221 6.36 -15.14 0.44
C LEU A 221 5.40 -15.24 -0.75
N ASN A 222 4.41 -14.36 -0.83
CA ASN A 222 3.42 -14.36 -1.92
C ASN A 222 4.01 -13.84 -3.22
N SER A 223 5.01 -12.96 -3.21
CA SER A 223 5.66 -12.43 -4.42
C SER A 223 6.40 -13.50 -5.26
N HIS A 224 6.83 -14.60 -4.63
CA HIS A 224 7.49 -15.71 -5.35
C HIS A 224 6.54 -16.61 -6.16
N ARG A 225 5.21 -16.56 -5.90
CA ARG A 225 4.25 -17.40 -6.62
C ARG A 225 3.90 -16.91 -8.03
N TYR A 226 4.12 -15.63 -8.32
CA TYR A 226 3.75 -15.04 -9.62
C TYR A 226 4.85 -15.14 -10.69
N ARG A 227 6.10 -15.48 -10.33
CA ARG A 227 7.21 -15.65 -11.30
C ARG A 227 7.20 -16.97 -12.05
N ASN A 228 6.37 -17.95 -11.69
CA ASN A 228 6.35 -19.30 -12.28
C ASN A 228 5.10 -19.62 -13.12
N ILE A 229 4.40 -18.60 -13.63
CA ILE A 229 3.30 -18.78 -14.59
C ILE A 229 3.71 -18.05 -15.88
N HIS A 230 4.59 -18.70 -16.63
CA HIS A 230 4.80 -18.52 -18.07
C HIS A 230 4.83 -19.88 -18.74
#